data_54ec69e4c58bc462792744bab1ca04b7
#
_entry.id   54ec69e4c58bc462792744bab1ca04b7
#
_cell.length_a   1.000
_cell.length_b   1.000
_cell.length_c   1.000
_cell.angle_alpha   90.00
_cell.angle_beta   90.00
_cell.angle_gamma   90.00
#
_symmetry.space_group_name_H-M   'P 1'
#
loop_
_entity.id
_entity.type
_entity.pdbx_description
1 polymer ?
#
loop_
_entity_poly.entity_id
_entity_poly.type
_entity_poly.pdbx_seq_one_letter_code
_entity_poly.pdbx_strand_id
1 'polypeptide(L)'
;MTIISITNEKGGVGKTTTALNIGAGLAKVGKRVLLIDSDQQQTLSRWLGFSPDNKPTLCELIFQEVYGVQTSEYQDFIRKNEHEKIDYIPSTEKLAGIVAILGQSDDSLNILNRVLRHSFFEENYDYIIIDCQPSITLVVSNVLKCADKVLIPVQADEPAYSGVKKLLEKISQIKGDLDISKYILGILLTMDKRGTKVSKIIKDMLNNQYSDFLFENSIPDRVEAKAEIKGNVLTPCRESLINKSKSEIGSIYMNIVNEIIERCE
;
A
#
# COMPACT_ATOMS: atom_id res chain seq x y z
N MET A 1 -12.21 8.96 -7.51
CA MET A 1 -11.00 8.58 -6.72
C MET A 1 -11.12 7.16 -6.22
N THR A 2 -10.06 6.36 -6.33
CA THR A 2 -10.01 4.97 -5.85
C THR A 2 -8.96 4.81 -4.75
N ILE A 3 -9.34 4.25 -3.60
CA ILE A 3 -8.43 3.96 -2.49
C ILE A 3 -7.99 2.50 -2.56
N ILE A 4 -6.69 2.26 -2.70
CA ILE A 4 -6.10 0.92 -2.77
C ILE A 4 -5.21 0.69 -1.54
N SER A 5 -5.53 -0.33 -0.74
CA SER A 5 -4.62 -0.79 0.32
C SER A 5 -3.68 -1.87 -0.19
N ILE A 6 -2.40 -1.79 0.18
CA ILE A 6 -1.42 -2.85 -0.08
C ILE A 6 -1.13 -3.55 1.22
N THR A 7 -1.67 -4.75 1.40
CA THR A 7 -1.67 -5.43 2.69
C THR A 7 -1.31 -6.90 2.61
N ASN A 8 -0.55 -7.37 3.58
CA ASN A 8 -0.31 -8.78 3.91
C ASN A 8 0.28 -8.83 5.32
N GLU A 9 -0.15 -9.82 6.12
CA GLU A 9 0.36 -10.02 7.48
C GLU A 9 1.82 -10.49 7.50
N LYS A 10 2.30 -11.10 6.44
CA LYS A 10 3.70 -11.51 6.33
C LYS A 10 4.60 -10.32 6.06
N GLY A 11 5.63 -10.16 6.88
CA GLY A 11 6.71 -9.20 6.66
C GLY A 11 7.56 -9.55 5.45
N GLY A 12 8.14 -8.55 4.79
CA GLY A 12 9.11 -8.77 3.72
C GLY A 12 8.56 -9.24 2.37
N VAL A 13 7.23 -9.31 2.17
CA VAL A 13 6.62 -9.73 0.90
C VAL A 13 6.61 -8.65 -0.19
N GLY A 14 7.24 -7.51 0.03
CA GLY A 14 7.35 -6.44 -0.96
C GLY A 14 6.18 -5.45 -0.98
N LYS A 15 5.42 -5.28 0.11
CA LYS A 15 4.33 -4.29 0.22
C LYS A 15 4.79 -2.89 -0.17
N THR A 16 5.78 -2.35 0.54
CA THR A 16 6.33 -1.01 0.31
C THR A 16 6.90 -0.85 -1.10
N THR A 17 7.63 -1.87 -1.60
CA THR A 17 8.15 -1.85 -2.97
C THR A 17 7.01 -1.79 -3.99
N THR A 18 5.94 -2.55 -3.74
CA THR A 18 4.75 -2.56 -4.60
C THR A 18 4.02 -1.21 -4.54
N ALA A 19 3.84 -0.62 -3.34
CA ALA A 19 3.21 0.68 -3.16
C ALA A 19 3.93 1.78 -3.94
N LEU A 20 5.26 1.88 -3.79
CA LEU A 20 6.07 2.85 -4.51
C LEU A 20 5.97 2.69 -6.03
N ASN A 21 6.13 1.45 -6.53
CA ASN A 21 6.15 1.22 -7.98
C ASN A 21 4.77 1.37 -8.63
N ILE A 22 3.70 0.95 -7.97
CA ILE A 22 2.33 1.20 -8.49
C ILE A 22 2.04 2.70 -8.49
N GLY A 23 2.37 3.41 -7.40
CA GLY A 23 2.20 4.86 -7.34
C GLY A 23 2.95 5.58 -8.46
N ALA A 24 4.22 5.26 -8.65
CA ALA A 24 5.05 5.83 -9.72
C ALA A 24 4.51 5.48 -11.12
N GLY A 25 4.02 4.26 -11.31
CA GLY A 25 3.45 3.85 -12.58
C GLY A 25 2.15 4.56 -12.93
N LEU A 26 1.26 4.73 -11.97
CA LEU A 26 0.03 5.51 -12.14
C LEU A 26 0.34 6.98 -12.42
N ALA A 27 1.30 7.57 -11.70
CA ALA A 27 1.76 8.94 -11.98
C ALA A 27 2.37 9.07 -13.38
N LYS A 28 3.12 8.07 -13.84
CA LYS A 28 3.72 8.04 -15.17
C LYS A 28 2.69 8.00 -16.31
N VAL A 29 1.53 7.40 -16.08
CA VAL A 29 0.40 7.42 -17.03
C VAL A 29 -0.54 8.62 -16.81
N GLY A 30 -0.13 9.61 -16.03
CA GLY A 30 -0.81 10.89 -15.88
C GLY A 30 -1.91 10.91 -14.81
N LYS A 31 -2.01 9.90 -13.94
CA LYS A 31 -2.95 9.92 -12.82
C LYS A 31 -2.39 10.74 -11.65
N ARG A 32 -3.26 11.44 -10.91
CA ARG A 32 -2.91 12.16 -9.68
C ARG A 32 -2.91 11.17 -8.53
N VAL A 33 -1.76 10.98 -7.90
CA VAL A 33 -1.52 9.90 -6.92
C VAL A 33 -1.10 10.44 -5.57
N LEU A 34 -1.76 9.97 -4.52
CA LEU A 34 -1.35 10.14 -3.13
C LEU A 34 -0.90 8.79 -2.56
N LEU A 35 0.34 8.72 -2.05
CA LEU A 35 0.79 7.59 -1.25
C LEU A 35 0.63 7.90 0.24
N ILE A 36 0.17 6.93 1.03
CA ILE A 36 0.09 7.05 2.49
C ILE A 36 0.92 5.91 3.10
N ASP A 37 1.88 6.28 3.93
CA ASP A 37 2.64 5.32 4.73
C ASP A 37 1.91 5.07 6.06
N SER A 38 1.39 3.87 6.27
CA SER A 38 0.73 3.48 7.52
C SER A 38 1.55 2.49 8.36
N ASP A 39 2.86 2.42 8.11
CA ASP A 39 3.80 1.63 8.89
C ASP A 39 4.64 2.53 9.81
N GLN A 40 4.66 2.22 11.12
CA GLN A 40 5.52 2.91 12.10
C GLN A 40 7.02 2.81 11.77
N GLN A 41 7.42 1.85 10.93
CA GLN A 41 8.80 1.72 10.45
C GLN A 41 9.17 2.77 9.39
N GLN A 42 8.22 3.52 8.83
CA GLN A 42 8.43 4.66 7.94
C GLN A 42 9.22 4.31 6.66
N THR A 43 9.13 3.08 6.20
CA THR A 43 9.97 2.64 5.07
C THR A 43 9.60 3.39 3.79
N LEU A 44 8.31 3.51 3.48
CA LEU A 44 7.83 4.26 2.31
C LEU A 44 8.18 5.75 2.44
N SER A 45 7.94 6.33 3.61
CA SER A 45 8.24 7.74 3.89
C SER A 45 9.71 8.07 3.62
N ARG A 46 10.63 7.25 4.16
CA ARG A 46 12.08 7.44 3.92
C ARG A 46 12.46 7.28 2.45
N TRP A 47 11.85 6.33 1.75
CA TRP A 47 12.11 6.15 0.31
C TRP A 47 11.62 7.33 -0.52
N LEU A 48 10.54 7.99 -0.10
CA LEU A 48 10.03 9.21 -0.73
C LEU A 48 10.79 10.48 -0.32
N GLY A 49 11.81 10.36 0.54
CA GLY A 49 12.66 11.48 0.94
C GLY A 49 12.17 12.23 2.17
N PHE A 50 11.25 11.63 2.94
CA PHE A 50 10.79 12.27 4.18
C PHE A 50 11.94 12.38 5.20
N SER A 51 12.08 13.60 5.72
CA SER A 51 12.81 13.92 6.94
C SER A 51 11.92 14.80 7.83
N PRO A 52 12.03 14.70 9.16
CA PRO A 52 11.22 15.51 10.07
C PRO A 52 11.28 17.00 9.73
N ASP A 53 10.12 17.60 9.44
CA ASP A 53 9.97 18.97 8.92
C ASP A 53 9.01 19.83 9.75
N ASN A 54 8.66 19.38 10.96
CA ASN A 54 7.70 20.02 11.87
C ASN A 54 6.28 20.19 11.33
N LYS A 55 5.95 19.59 10.19
CA LYS A 55 4.59 19.56 9.65
C LYS A 55 3.86 18.30 10.13
N PRO A 56 2.52 18.32 10.18
CA PRO A 56 1.72 17.19 10.63
C PRO A 56 1.88 15.99 9.70
N THR A 57 1.69 14.79 10.24
CA THR A 57 1.83 13.49 9.58
C THR A 57 0.54 12.69 9.68
N LEU A 58 0.52 11.44 9.24
CA LEU A 58 -0.64 10.56 9.38
C LEU A 58 -1.13 10.47 10.85
N CYS A 59 -0.22 10.55 11.83
CA CYS A 59 -0.59 10.54 13.24
C CYS A 59 -1.48 11.71 13.61
N GLU A 60 -1.06 12.92 13.27
CA GLU A 60 -1.80 14.13 13.59
C GLU A 60 -3.10 14.21 12.79
N LEU A 61 -3.15 13.65 11.57
CA LEU A 61 -4.37 13.55 10.77
C LEU A 61 -5.43 12.66 11.45
N ILE A 62 -5.01 11.49 11.94
CA ILE A 62 -5.90 10.60 12.70
C ILE A 62 -6.32 11.26 14.02
N PHE A 63 -5.39 11.90 14.71
CA PHE A 63 -5.65 12.56 15.98
C PHE A 63 -6.73 13.64 15.84
N GLN A 64 -6.59 14.56 14.87
CA GLN A 64 -7.58 15.62 14.67
C GLN A 64 -8.96 15.10 14.36
N GLU A 65 -9.07 14.01 13.59
CA GLU A 65 -10.36 13.40 13.26
C GLU A 65 -11.01 12.69 14.47
N VAL A 66 -10.23 11.99 15.30
CA VAL A 66 -10.74 11.31 16.49
C VAL A 66 -11.31 12.31 17.50
N TYR A 67 -10.63 13.45 17.70
CA TYR A 67 -11.04 14.46 18.69
C TYR A 67 -11.94 15.57 18.11
N GLY A 68 -12.17 15.59 16.80
CA GLY A 68 -12.96 16.62 16.12
C GLY A 68 -12.33 18.02 16.23
N VAL A 69 -10.99 18.09 16.34
CA VAL A 69 -10.25 19.34 16.49
C VAL A 69 -9.37 19.55 15.27
N GLN A 70 -9.77 20.47 14.41
CA GLN A 70 -8.95 20.82 13.25
C GLN A 70 -7.72 21.62 13.69
N THR A 71 -6.55 21.00 13.68
CA THR A 71 -5.26 21.60 14.02
C THR A 71 -4.47 22.04 12.80
N SER A 72 -4.79 21.50 11.63
CA SER A 72 -4.10 21.74 10.36
C SER A 72 -5.04 21.52 9.19
N GLU A 73 -4.80 22.21 8.08
CA GLU A 73 -5.51 22.01 6.82
C GLU A 73 -4.99 20.74 6.11
N TYR A 74 -5.81 20.09 5.29
CA TYR A 74 -5.42 18.82 4.63
C TYR A 74 -4.14 18.95 3.78
N GLN A 75 -3.90 20.09 3.14
CA GLN A 75 -2.68 20.35 2.38
C GLN A 75 -1.41 20.34 3.23
N ASP A 76 -1.50 20.63 4.53
CA ASP A 76 -0.33 20.65 5.43
C ASP A 76 0.23 19.25 5.70
N PHE A 77 -0.60 18.22 5.55
CA PHE A 77 -0.22 16.82 5.67
C PHE A 77 0.52 16.29 4.44
N ILE A 78 0.44 16.99 3.31
CA ILE A 78 0.95 16.53 2.02
C ILE A 78 2.41 16.96 1.84
N ARG A 79 3.25 16.02 1.41
CA ARG A 79 4.60 16.25 0.88
C ARG A 79 4.63 15.82 -0.58
N LYS A 80 5.60 16.37 -1.32
CA LYS A 80 5.76 16.06 -2.74
C LYS A 80 7.10 15.39 -2.99
N ASN A 81 7.07 14.33 -3.77
CA ASN A 81 8.26 13.79 -4.38
C ASN A 81 8.24 14.16 -5.87
N GLU A 82 9.01 15.20 -6.23
CA GLU A 82 9.04 15.76 -7.59
C GLU A 82 9.63 14.76 -8.61
N HIS A 83 10.56 13.89 -8.18
CA HIS A 83 11.17 12.90 -9.06
C HIS A 83 10.17 11.85 -9.52
N GLU A 84 9.36 11.32 -8.59
CA GLU A 84 8.34 10.32 -8.88
C GLU A 84 7.01 10.95 -9.31
N LYS A 85 6.85 12.26 -9.16
CA LYS A 85 5.61 13.03 -9.39
C LYS A 85 4.46 12.51 -8.54
N ILE A 86 4.74 12.23 -7.28
CA ILE A 86 3.81 11.66 -6.31
C ILE A 86 3.71 12.57 -5.11
N ASP A 87 2.49 12.80 -4.64
CA ASP A 87 2.21 13.37 -3.34
C ASP A 87 2.17 12.26 -2.28
N TYR A 88 2.57 12.56 -1.03
CA TYR A 88 2.51 11.56 0.03
C TYR A 88 2.24 12.14 1.41
N ILE A 89 1.59 11.33 2.25
CA ILE A 89 1.44 11.56 3.69
C ILE A 89 2.39 10.62 4.42
N PRO A 90 3.40 11.16 5.15
CA PRO A 90 4.38 10.34 5.82
C PRO A 90 3.86 9.74 7.12
N SER A 91 4.46 8.61 7.52
CA SER A 91 4.36 8.03 8.84
C SER A 91 5.46 8.53 9.78
N THR A 92 5.25 8.33 11.08
CA THR A 92 6.27 8.52 12.12
C THR A 92 6.17 7.41 13.18
N GLU A 93 7.19 7.30 14.04
CA GLU A 93 7.18 6.36 15.18
C GLU A 93 5.98 6.55 16.12
N LYS A 94 5.42 7.76 16.17
CA LYS A 94 4.22 8.09 16.95
C LYS A 94 3.00 7.25 16.52
N LEU A 95 2.99 6.69 15.31
CA LEU A 95 1.91 5.84 14.82
C LEU A 95 1.68 4.61 15.72
N ALA A 96 2.71 4.16 16.43
CA ALA A 96 2.57 3.10 17.44
C ALA A 96 1.56 3.44 18.54
N GLY A 97 1.50 4.71 18.97
CA GLY A 97 0.57 5.20 19.99
C GLY A 97 -0.85 5.47 19.49
N ILE A 98 -1.03 5.60 18.18
CA ILE A 98 -2.33 5.94 17.57
C ILE A 98 -3.38 4.85 17.79
N VAL A 99 -2.98 3.60 17.96
CA VAL A 99 -3.90 2.48 18.24
C VAL A 99 -4.73 2.76 19.51
N ALA A 100 -4.10 3.30 20.57
CA ALA A 100 -4.80 3.64 21.81
C ALA A 100 -5.78 4.81 21.60
N ILE A 101 -5.42 5.79 20.79
CA ILE A 101 -6.29 6.94 20.46
C ILE A 101 -7.48 6.49 19.62
N LEU A 102 -7.27 5.69 18.59
CA LEU A 102 -8.34 5.12 17.79
C LEU A 102 -9.32 4.31 18.64
N GLY A 103 -8.81 3.56 19.63
CA GLY A 103 -9.65 2.75 20.54
C GLY A 103 -10.57 3.56 21.47
N GLN A 104 -10.37 4.88 21.57
CA GLN A 104 -11.24 5.78 22.36
C GLN A 104 -12.45 6.27 21.56
N SER A 105 -12.46 6.09 20.25
CA SER A 105 -13.59 6.50 19.40
C SER A 105 -14.66 5.40 19.33
N ASP A 106 -15.92 5.76 19.50
CA ASP A 106 -17.06 4.86 19.32
C ASP A 106 -17.12 4.27 17.90
N ASP A 107 -16.59 5.00 16.91
CA ASP A 107 -16.54 4.60 15.52
C ASP A 107 -15.07 4.39 15.05
N SER A 108 -14.33 3.67 15.87
CA SER A 108 -12.86 3.49 15.75
C SER A 108 -12.38 2.90 14.42
N LEU A 109 -13.25 2.24 13.63
CA LEU A 109 -12.90 1.65 12.33
C LEU A 109 -13.12 2.59 11.15
N ASN A 110 -13.86 3.69 11.30
CA ASN A 110 -14.23 4.57 10.19
C ASN A 110 -13.46 5.90 10.16
N ILE A 111 -12.46 6.09 11.01
CA ILE A 111 -11.71 7.34 11.12
C ILE A 111 -11.06 7.70 9.77
N LEU A 112 -10.27 6.79 9.19
CA LEU A 112 -9.64 7.06 7.89
C LEU A 112 -10.65 7.14 6.74
N ASN A 113 -11.79 6.45 6.84
CA ASN A 113 -12.84 6.56 5.83
C ASN A 113 -13.44 7.97 5.80
N ARG A 114 -13.74 8.57 6.97
CA ARG A 114 -14.24 9.96 7.04
C ARG A 114 -13.24 10.95 6.49
N VAL A 115 -11.96 10.81 6.86
CA VAL A 115 -10.88 11.70 6.37
C VAL A 115 -10.72 11.58 4.87
N LEU A 116 -10.47 10.39 4.35
CA LEU A 116 -10.07 10.19 2.95
C LEU A 116 -11.22 10.32 1.95
N ARG A 117 -12.48 10.37 2.43
CA ARG A 117 -13.67 10.71 1.61
C ARG A 117 -14.05 12.18 1.66
N HIS A 118 -13.23 13.00 2.29
CA HIS A 118 -13.42 14.46 2.24
C HIS A 118 -13.16 14.97 0.81
N SER A 119 -13.94 15.97 0.38
CA SER A 119 -13.88 16.55 -0.98
C SER A 119 -12.47 16.96 -1.40
N PHE A 120 -11.64 17.44 -0.47
CA PHE A 120 -10.25 17.77 -0.74
C PHE A 120 -9.50 16.62 -1.43
N PHE A 121 -9.61 15.40 -0.93
CA PHE A 121 -8.93 14.25 -1.52
C PHE A 121 -9.57 13.81 -2.82
N GLU A 122 -10.91 13.80 -2.90
CA GLU A 122 -11.65 13.41 -4.10
C GLU A 122 -11.40 14.34 -5.29
N GLU A 123 -11.24 15.64 -5.05
CA GLU A 123 -10.98 16.62 -6.08
C GLU A 123 -9.51 16.64 -6.56
N ASN A 124 -8.58 16.28 -5.68
CA ASN A 124 -7.14 16.37 -5.97
C ASN A 124 -6.50 15.07 -6.44
N TYR A 125 -7.07 13.91 -6.15
CA TYR A 125 -6.44 12.62 -6.46
C TYR A 125 -7.36 11.68 -7.23
N ASP A 126 -6.78 10.93 -8.16
CA ASP A 126 -7.45 9.85 -8.87
C ASP A 126 -7.27 8.53 -8.13
N TYR A 127 -6.10 8.35 -7.50
CA TYR A 127 -5.75 7.18 -6.69
C TYR A 127 -5.10 7.57 -5.37
N ILE A 128 -5.52 6.89 -4.29
CA ILE A 128 -4.81 6.88 -3.01
C ILE A 128 -4.31 5.46 -2.77
N ILE A 129 -3.00 5.28 -2.57
CA ILE A 129 -2.40 3.98 -2.27
C ILE A 129 -1.86 4.01 -0.85
N ILE A 130 -2.26 3.03 -0.03
CA ILE A 130 -1.88 2.97 1.37
C ILE A 130 -0.99 1.74 1.60
N ASP A 131 0.29 1.99 1.97
CA ASP A 131 1.24 0.94 2.37
C ASP A 131 0.97 0.53 3.81
N CYS A 132 0.64 -0.75 4.03
CA CYS A 132 0.26 -1.28 5.34
C CYS A 132 1.43 -1.98 6.04
N GLN A 133 1.51 -1.80 7.37
CA GLN A 133 2.40 -2.61 8.21
C GLN A 133 2.01 -4.11 8.19
N PRO A 134 2.92 -5.03 8.61
CA PRO A 134 2.69 -6.47 8.48
C PRO A 134 1.72 -7.09 9.51
N SER A 135 1.03 -6.31 10.32
CA SER A 135 0.08 -6.81 11.31
C SER A 135 -1.27 -6.10 11.19
N ILE A 136 -2.37 -6.82 11.38
CA ILE A 136 -3.71 -6.24 11.39
C ILE A 136 -3.95 -5.56 12.74
N THR A 137 -3.44 -4.34 12.86
CA THR A 137 -3.72 -3.43 13.98
C THR A 137 -5.00 -2.63 13.70
N LEU A 138 -5.43 -1.82 14.66
CA LEU A 138 -6.58 -0.93 14.45
C LEU A 138 -6.32 0.10 13.33
N VAL A 139 -5.07 0.51 13.11
CA VAL A 139 -4.68 1.35 11.96
C VAL A 139 -4.94 0.61 10.65
N VAL A 140 -4.43 -0.62 10.51
CA VAL A 140 -4.64 -1.42 9.28
C VAL A 140 -6.11 -1.76 9.09
N SER A 141 -6.86 -1.99 10.18
CA SER A 141 -8.31 -2.20 10.10
C SER A 141 -9.05 -0.96 9.56
N ASN A 142 -8.63 0.25 9.95
CA ASN A 142 -9.12 1.50 9.37
C ASN A 142 -8.78 1.60 7.87
N VAL A 143 -7.54 1.27 7.51
CA VAL A 143 -7.11 1.26 6.09
C VAL A 143 -7.95 0.28 5.28
N LEU A 144 -8.12 -0.96 5.77
CA LEU A 144 -8.96 -1.95 5.09
C LEU A 144 -10.42 -1.51 5.00
N LYS A 145 -10.95 -0.85 6.05
CA LYS A 145 -12.33 -0.36 6.05
C LYS A 145 -12.57 0.73 5.00
N CYS A 146 -11.63 1.68 4.84
CA CYS A 146 -11.77 2.78 3.88
C CYS A 146 -11.38 2.39 2.44
N ALA A 147 -10.56 1.37 2.23
CA ALA A 147 -10.10 0.96 0.91
C ALA A 147 -11.24 0.47 0.01
N ASP A 148 -11.32 0.94 -1.23
CA ASP A 148 -12.19 0.40 -2.26
C ASP A 148 -11.69 -0.94 -2.76
N LYS A 149 -10.35 -1.05 -2.85
CA LYS A 149 -9.66 -2.21 -3.39
C LYS A 149 -8.49 -2.61 -2.49
N VAL A 150 -8.26 -3.91 -2.37
CA VAL A 150 -7.17 -4.50 -1.61
C VAL A 150 -6.27 -5.27 -2.56
N LEU A 151 -5.00 -4.88 -2.67
CA LEU A 151 -3.96 -5.61 -3.36
C LEU A 151 -3.14 -6.39 -2.33
N ILE A 152 -2.94 -7.68 -2.58
CA ILE A 152 -2.29 -8.63 -1.67
C ILE A 152 -0.99 -9.13 -2.29
N PRO A 153 0.18 -8.52 -1.99
CA PRO A 153 1.46 -9.07 -2.40
C PRO A 153 1.75 -10.37 -1.62
N VAL A 154 2.11 -11.44 -2.32
CA VAL A 154 2.33 -12.77 -1.75
C VAL A 154 3.65 -13.33 -2.26
N GLN A 155 4.55 -13.70 -1.35
CA GLN A 155 5.76 -14.43 -1.72
C GLN A 155 5.40 -15.88 -2.05
N ALA A 156 5.95 -16.42 -3.15
CA ALA A 156 5.71 -17.80 -3.59
C ALA A 156 6.46 -18.81 -2.72
N ASP A 157 5.99 -19.02 -1.48
CA ASP A 157 6.50 -20.01 -0.51
C ASP A 157 5.35 -20.80 0.17
N GLU A 158 5.67 -21.87 0.91
CA GLU A 158 4.67 -22.77 1.49
C GLU A 158 3.56 -22.12 2.32
N PRO A 159 3.81 -21.09 3.18
CA PRO A 159 2.73 -20.47 3.95
C PRO A 159 1.85 -19.51 3.13
N ALA A 160 2.15 -19.24 1.86
CA ALA A 160 1.44 -18.27 1.03
C ALA A 160 -0.08 -18.54 0.98
N TYR A 161 -0.46 -19.78 0.69
CA TYR A 161 -1.86 -20.17 0.53
C TYR A 161 -2.68 -19.99 1.82
N SER A 162 -2.19 -20.50 2.94
CA SER A 162 -2.88 -20.37 4.24
C SER A 162 -2.95 -18.91 4.71
N GLY A 163 -1.92 -18.11 4.40
CA GLY A 163 -1.87 -16.69 4.70
C GLY A 163 -2.92 -15.90 3.94
N VAL A 164 -3.07 -16.14 2.64
CA VAL A 164 -4.12 -15.50 1.83
C VAL A 164 -5.50 -15.80 2.38
N LYS A 165 -5.83 -17.07 2.63
CA LYS A 165 -7.15 -17.45 3.16
C LYS A 165 -7.49 -16.72 4.45
N LYS A 166 -6.57 -16.72 5.44
CA LYS A 166 -6.76 -16.02 6.72
C LYS A 166 -6.94 -14.52 6.54
N LEU A 167 -6.19 -13.91 5.63
CA LEU A 167 -6.31 -12.48 5.36
C LEU A 167 -7.67 -12.14 4.74
N LEU A 168 -8.15 -12.95 3.79
CA LEU A 168 -9.48 -12.76 3.18
C LEU A 168 -10.60 -12.88 4.22
N GLU A 169 -10.52 -13.84 5.15
CA GLU A 169 -11.48 -13.96 6.27
C GLU A 169 -11.48 -12.70 7.15
N LYS A 170 -10.31 -12.13 7.46
CA LYS A 170 -10.19 -10.89 8.23
C LYS A 170 -10.74 -9.68 7.48
N ILE A 171 -10.49 -9.59 6.18
CA ILE A 171 -11.05 -8.52 5.33
C ILE A 171 -12.58 -8.60 5.36
N SER A 172 -13.17 -9.80 5.24
CA SER A 172 -14.60 -10.01 5.34
C SER A 172 -15.17 -9.49 6.67
N GLN A 173 -14.53 -9.84 7.79
CA GLN A 173 -14.93 -9.36 9.12
C GLN A 173 -14.87 -7.83 9.25
N ILE A 174 -13.78 -7.21 8.77
CA ILE A 174 -13.58 -5.75 8.84
C ILE A 174 -14.58 -5.02 7.93
N LYS A 175 -14.80 -5.52 6.73
CA LYS A 175 -15.78 -4.95 5.79
C LYS A 175 -17.21 -5.15 6.27
N GLY A 176 -17.48 -6.20 7.07
CA GLY A 176 -18.81 -6.61 7.45
C GLY A 176 -19.61 -7.17 6.26
N ASP A 177 -18.93 -7.81 5.32
CA ASP A 177 -19.50 -8.31 4.09
C ASP A 177 -18.94 -9.71 3.79
N LEU A 178 -19.81 -10.66 3.48
CA LEU A 178 -19.43 -12.04 3.13
C LEU A 178 -18.89 -12.13 1.70
N ASP A 179 -19.44 -11.32 0.80
CA ASP A 179 -18.91 -11.20 -0.57
C ASP A 179 -17.83 -10.12 -0.61
N ILE A 180 -16.59 -10.56 -0.42
CA ILE A 180 -15.41 -9.68 -0.50
C ILE A 180 -14.84 -9.54 -1.89
N SER A 181 -15.36 -10.25 -2.89
CA SER A 181 -14.81 -10.26 -4.26
C SER A 181 -14.68 -8.86 -4.85
N LYS A 182 -15.67 -8.01 -4.60
CA LYS A 182 -15.69 -6.61 -5.04
C LYS A 182 -14.58 -5.73 -4.42
N TYR A 183 -14.04 -6.13 -3.26
CA TYR A 183 -12.97 -5.39 -2.57
C TYR A 183 -11.57 -5.91 -2.92
N ILE A 184 -11.44 -7.11 -3.49
CA ILE A 184 -10.14 -7.69 -3.82
C ILE A 184 -9.73 -7.21 -5.20
N LEU A 185 -8.70 -6.35 -5.26
CA LEU A 185 -8.09 -5.94 -6.51
C LEU A 185 -7.32 -7.10 -7.15
N GLY A 186 -6.55 -7.80 -6.31
CA GLY A 186 -5.86 -8.99 -6.77
C GLY A 186 -4.75 -9.45 -5.82
N ILE A 187 -4.23 -10.66 -6.14
CA ILE A 187 -3.10 -11.30 -5.47
C ILE A 187 -1.90 -11.18 -6.40
N LEU A 188 -0.86 -10.47 -5.97
CA LEU A 188 0.37 -10.26 -6.72
C LEU A 188 1.46 -11.18 -6.19
N LEU A 189 1.90 -12.14 -7.00
CA LEU A 189 3.06 -12.96 -6.65
C LEU A 189 4.34 -12.14 -6.74
N THR A 190 5.07 -12.13 -5.64
CA THR A 190 6.35 -11.43 -5.49
C THR A 190 7.47 -12.41 -5.15
N MET A 191 8.73 -11.98 -5.37
CA MET A 191 9.91 -12.81 -5.09
C MET A 191 9.80 -14.20 -5.72
N ASP A 192 9.23 -14.24 -6.92
CA ASP A 192 9.00 -15.47 -7.66
C ASP A 192 10.32 -16.05 -8.14
N LYS A 193 10.71 -17.17 -7.57
CA LYS A 193 11.89 -17.95 -7.99
C LYS A 193 11.52 -18.80 -9.21
N ARG A 194 11.41 -18.13 -10.37
CA ARG A 194 11.02 -18.76 -11.63
C ARG A 194 11.79 -20.07 -11.87
N GLY A 195 11.08 -21.11 -12.31
CA GLY A 195 11.65 -22.43 -12.63
C GLY A 195 11.81 -23.37 -11.42
N THR A 196 11.53 -22.94 -10.20
CA THR A 196 11.54 -23.86 -9.04
C THR A 196 10.22 -24.63 -8.93
N LYS A 197 10.32 -25.91 -8.48
CA LYS A 197 9.14 -26.75 -8.25
C LYS A 197 8.18 -26.11 -7.23
N VAL A 198 8.72 -25.52 -6.17
CA VAL A 198 7.92 -24.87 -5.11
C VAL A 198 7.11 -23.71 -5.68
N SER A 199 7.73 -22.81 -6.43
CA SER A 199 7.01 -21.68 -7.05
C SER A 199 5.89 -22.15 -7.97
N LYS A 200 6.12 -23.22 -8.75
CA LYS A 200 5.09 -23.79 -9.61
C LYS A 200 3.91 -24.35 -8.82
N ILE A 201 4.19 -25.15 -7.79
CA ILE A 201 3.13 -25.74 -6.93
C ILE A 201 2.29 -24.64 -6.28
N ILE A 202 2.92 -23.59 -5.71
CA ILE A 202 2.20 -22.49 -5.07
C ILE A 202 1.34 -21.71 -6.08
N LYS A 203 1.88 -21.45 -7.27
CA LYS A 203 1.10 -20.82 -8.36
C LYS A 203 -0.11 -21.67 -8.72
N ASP A 204 0.07 -22.96 -8.92
CA ASP A 204 -1.01 -23.88 -9.26
C ASP A 204 -2.09 -23.93 -8.16
N MET A 205 -1.68 -23.95 -6.87
CA MET A 205 -2.61 -23.92 -5.74
C MET A 205 -3.41 -22.60 -5.69
N LEU A 206 -2.74 -21.48 -5.84
CA LEU A 206 -3.40 -20.16 -5.85
C LEU A 206 -4.32 -20.02 -7.08
N ASN A 207 -3.88 -20.49 -8.23
CA ASN A 207 -4.66 -20.43 -9.47
C ASN A 207 -5.92 -21.29 -9.39
N ASN A 208 -5.84 -22.46 -8.77
CA ASN A 208 -7.00 -23.35 -8.62
C ASN A 208 -8.12 -22.75 -7.76
N GLN A 209 -7.80 -21.86 -6.81
CA GLN A 209 -8.79 -21.30 -5.89
C GLN A 209 -9.05 -19.81 -6.09
N TYR A 210 -8.10 -19.07 -6.62
CA TYR A 210 -8.11 -17.61 -6.71
C TYR A 210 -7.76 -17.10 -8.12
N SER A 211 -8.05 -17.87 -9.19
CA SER A 211 -7.72 -17.52 -10.57
C SER A 211 -8.12 -16.10 -10.94
N ASP A 212 -9.35 -15.71 -10.57
CA ASP A 212 -9.94 -14.42 -10.93
C ASP A 212 -9.26 -13.23 -10.21
N PHE A 213 -8.52 -13.52 -9.16
CA PHE A 213 -7.79 -12.50 -8.38
C PHE A 213 -6.29 -12.48 -8.65
N LEU A 214 -5.72 -13.50 -9.31
CA LEU A 214 -4.29 -13.48 -9.62
C LEU A 214 -3.98 -12.44 -10.67
N PHE A 215 -2.89 -11.67 -10.44
CA PHE A 215 -2.30 -10.87 -11.48
C PHE A 215 -1.59 -11.77 -12.49
N GLU A 216 -1.69 -11.42 -13.78
CA GLU A 216 -1.02 -12.16 -14.87
C GLU A 216 0.51 -12.16 -14.68
N ASN A 217 1.03 -11.05 -14.22
CA ASN A 217 2.46 -10.86 -14.03
C ASN A 217 2.89 -11.12 -12.58
N SER A 218 4.04 -11.79 -12.40
CA SER A 218 4.69 -11.96 -11.10
C SER A 218 6.00 -11.20 -11.04
N ILE A 219 6.34 -10.68 -9.85
CA ILE A 219 7.62 -9.99 -9.60
C ILE A 219 8.70 -11.03 -9.30
N PRO A 220 9.75 -11.17 -10.13
CA PRO A 220 10.80 -12.15 -9.91
C PRO A 220 11.66 -11.83 -8.70
N ASP A 221 12.23 -12.87 -8.08
CA ASP A 221 13.21 -12.73 -7.00
C ASP A 221 14.57 -12.28 -7.57
N ARG A 222 14.79 -10.97 -7.58
CA ARG A 222 16.04 -10.37 -8.07
C ARG A 222 16.62 -9.38 -7.06
N VAL A 223 17.94 -9.26 -7.08
CA VAL A 223 18.67 -8.30 -6.24
C VAL A 223 18.19 -6.86 -6.47
N GLU A 224 17.82 -6.52 -7.70
CA GLU A 224 17.29 -5.19 -8.06
C GLU A 224 16.04 -4.81 -7.25
N ALA A 225 15.13 -5.76 -7.01
CA ALA A 225 13.93 -5.53 -6.20
C ALA A 225 14.24 -5.44 -4.69
N LYS A 226 15.35 -6.06 -4.27
CA LYS A 226 15.80 -6.12 -2.87
C LYS A 226 16.85 -5.06 -2.53
N ALA A 227 17.38 -4.35 -3.54
CA ALA A 227 18.43 -3.38 -3.31
C ALA A 227 17.92 -2.35 -2.29
N GLU A 228 18.37 -2.54 -1.05
CA GLU A 228 18.27 -1.50 -0.03
C GLU A 228 18.98 -0.25 -0.56
N ILE A 229 18.45 0.89 -0.16
CA ILE A 229 19.11 2.15 -0.39
C ILE A 229 20.47 2.05 0.27
N LYS A 230 21.53 1.84 -0.52
CA LYS A 230 22.86 2.27 -0.14
C LYS A 230 22.88 3.80 -0.30
N GLY A 231 21.97 4.44 0.44
CA GLY A 231 21.87 5.88 0.46
C GLY A 231 23.06 6.44 1.22
N ASN A 232 23.78 7.31 0.59
CA ASN A 232 24.52 8.33 1.29
C ASN A 232 23.53 9.01 2.23
N VAL A 233 23.91 9.27 3.49
CA VAL A 233 23.10 9.95 4.50
C VAL A 233 22.48 11.27 3.99
N LEU A 234 22.95 11.79 2.88
CA LEU A 234 22.55 13.06 2.26
C LEU A 234 21.44 12.96 1.19
N THR A 235 21.07 11.75 0.72
CA THR A 235 19.99 11.57 -0.27
C THR A 235 19.18 10.32 0.07
N PRO A 236 18.17 10.43 0.93
CA PRO A 236 17.39 9.28 1.41
C PRO A 236 16.33 8.78 0.42
N CYS A 237 16.19 9.38 -0.75
CA CYS A 237 15.18 8.95 -1.72
C CYS A 237 15.58 7.66 -2.44
N ARG A 238 14.63 6.74 -2.57
CA ARG A 238 14.74 5.57 -3.43
C ARG A 238 13.97 5.81 -4.72
N GLU A 239 14.66 5.73 -5.84
CA GLU A 239 14.01 5.75 -7.15
C GLU A 239 13.15 4.50 -7.33
N SER A 240 11.93 4.69 -7.87
CA SER A 240 11.08 3.56 -8.26
C SER A 240 11.75 2.75 -9.38
N LEU A 241 11.48 1.45 -9.42
CA LEU A 241 11.98 0.58 -10.49
C LEU A 241 11.38 0.96 -11.85
N ILE A 242 10.20 1.57 -11.86
CA ILE A 242 9.52 2.06 -13.06
C ILE A 242 10.28 3.23 -13.71
N ASN A 243 10.84 4.12 -12.91
CA ASN A 243 11.59 5.27 -13.42
C ASN A 243 13.07 4.96 -13.64
N LYS A 244 13.56 3.86 -13.08
CA LYS A 244 14.92 3.38 -13.28
C LYS A 244 15.14 2.92 -14.73
N SER A 245 16.13 3.50 -15.39
CA SER A 245 16.47 3.18 -16.78
C SER A 245 16.77 1.69 -16.97
N LYS A 246 16.14 1.06 -17.97
CA LYS A 246 16.32 -0.36 -18.35
C LYS A 246 15.97 -1.38 -17.25
N SER A 247 15.10 -1.04 -16.30
CA SER A 247 14.64 -2.00 -15.31
C SER A 247 13.63 -2.98 -15.93
N GLU A 248 13.96 -4.27 -15.93
CA GLU A 248 13.01 -5.32 -16.33
C GLU A 248 11.84 -5.40 -15.36
N ILE A 249 12.11 -5.27 -14.06
CA ILE A 249 11.07 -5.27 -13.02
C ILE A 249 10.17 -4.03 -13.14
N GLY A 250 10.74 -2.88 -13.50
CA GLY A 250 9.97 -1.67 -13.80
C GLY A 250 8.98 -1.89 -14.93
N SER A 251 9.36 -2.59 -15.98
CA SER A 251 8.45 -2.94 -17.08
C SER A 251 7.33 -3.90 -16.63
N ILE A 252 7.66 -4.86 -15.76
CA ILE A 252 6.64 -5.76 -15.17
C ILE A 252 5.64 -4.97 -14.31
N TYR A 253 6.12 -4.02 -13.48
CA TYR A 253 5.23 -3.16 -12.71
C TYR A 253 4.34 -2.29 -13.59
N MET A 254 4.82 -1.82 -14.76
CA MET A 254 3.96 -1.10 -15.71
C MET A 254 2.83 -1.96 -16.24
N ASN A 255 3.07 -3.23 -16.56
CA ASN A 255 1.99 -4.15 -16.95
C ASN A 255 0.98 -4.34 -15.81
N ILE A 256 1.46 -4.48 -14.56
CA ILE A 256 0.59 -4.57 -13.38
C ILE A 256 -0.24 -3.28 -13.21
N VAL A 257 0.35 -2.11 -13.45
CA VAL A 257 -0.38 -0.82 -13.39
C VAL A 257 -1.49 -0.77 -14.42
N ASN A 258 -1.26 -1.22 -15.65
CA ASN A 258 -2.30 -1.28 -16.68
C ASN A 258 -3.44 -2.22 -16.25
N GLU A 259 -3.10 -3.39 -15.73
CA GLU A 259 -4.07 -4.35 -15.20
C GLU A 259 -4.86 -3.80 -13.99
N ILE A 260 -4.22 -3.01 -13.13
CA ILE A 260 -4.90 -2.31 -12.02
C ILE A 260 -5.94 -1.31 -12.55
N ILE A 261 -5.58 -0.53 -13.57
CA ILE A 261 -6.51 0.44 -14.17
C ILE A 261 -7.73 -0.29 -14.74
N GLU A 262 -7.52 -1.34 -15.50
CA GLU A 262 -8.60 -2.16 -16.08
C GLU A 262 -9.51 -2.79 -15.00
N ARG A 263 -8.94 -3.27 -13.90
CA ARG A 263 -9.70 -3.86 -12.78
C ARG A 263 -10.42 -2.82 -11.90
N CYS A 264 -10.07 -1.54 -12.02
CA CYS A 264 -10.71 -0.44 -11.28
C CYS A 264 -11.81 0.28 -12.10
N GLU A 265 -11.83 0.12 -13.41
CA GLU A 265 -12.88 0.60 -14.31
C GLU A 265 -14.12 -0.29 -14.25
#